data_c7956d84036fac36381c7a1f3b526a38
#
_entry.id   c7956d84036fac36381c7a1f3b526a38
#
_cell.length_a   1.000
_cell.length_b   1.000
_cell.length_c   1.000
_cell.angle_alpha   90.00
_cell.angle_beta   90.00
_cell.angle_gamma   90.00
#
_symmetry.space_group_name_H-M   'P 1'
#
loop_
_entity.id
_entity.type
_entity.pdbx_description
1 polymer ?
#
loop_
_entity_poly.entity_id
_entity_poly.type
_entity_poly.pdbx_seq_one_letter_code
_entity_poly.pdbx_strand_id
1 'polypeptide(L)'
;MLRIPANIRPVGFPSVAETLPKAVERIAQALKPEKIILFGSYAYGNPTPDSDVDLLVVMETNKPRKEHVVDVSLLLYPRLFPVDILVKTPEEIEEALKKRDFFIREIVTKGQVLYERPK
;
A
#
# COMPACT_ATOMS: atom_id res chain seq x y z
N MET A 1 2.51 10.93 8.34
CA MET A 1 3.68 10.36 9.04
C MET A 1 3.43 8.89 9.37
N LEU A 2 4.42 8.06 9.08
CA LEU A 2 4.31 6.63 9.37
C LEU A 2 4.38 6.37 10.88
N ARG A 3 3.47 5.53 11.38
CA ARG A 3 3.41 5.16 12.79
C ARG A 3 3.94 3.74 13.04
N ILE A 4 4.90 3.31 12.25
CA ILE A 4 5.48 1.98 12.38
C ILE A 4 6.60 2.03 13.40
N PRO A 5 6.59 1.17 14.42
CA PRO A 5 7.69 1.12 15.36
C PRO A 5 9.00 0.80 14.65
N ALA A 6 10.08 1.48 15.05
CA ALA A 6 11.37 1.35 14.38
C ALA A 6 11.99 -0.04 14.52
N ASN A 7 11.54 -0.84 15.49
CA ASN A 7 12.08 -2.18 15.74
C ASN A 7 11.36 -3.29 14.97
N ILE A 8 10.30 -2.98 14.21
CA ILE A 8 9.59 -3.99 13.43
C ILE A 8 10.31 -4.23 12.12
N ARG A 9 10.81 -5.45 11.95
CA ARG A 9 11.54 -5.84 10.74
C ARG A 9 11.50 -7.36 10.52
N PRO A 10 11.52 -7.79 9.26
CA PRO A 10 11.73 -9.20 8.96
C PRO A 10 13.13 -9.62 9.41
N VAL A 11 13.29 -10.89 9.76
CA VAL A 11 14.59 -11.41 10.19
C VAL A 11 15.64 -11.18 9.09
N GLY A 12 16.74 -10.53 9.46
CA GLY A 12 17.85 -10.26 8.53
C GLY A 12 17.66 -9.03 7.65
N PHE A 13 16.60 -8.24 7.86
CA PHE A 13 16.30 -7.07 7.04
C PHE A 13 16.20 -5.80 7.87
N PRO A 14 16.34 -4.63 7.23
CA PRO A 14 16.14 -3.36 7.92
C PRO A 14 14.70 -3.17 8.40
N SER A 15 14.49 -2.22 9.28
CA SER A 15 13.18 -1.86 9.78
C SER A 15 12.23 -1.46 8.65
N VAL A 16 10.97 -1.89 8.73
CA VAL A 16 9.93 -1.50 7.77
C VAL A 16 9.69 0.01 7.83
N ALA A 17 9.81 0.62 9.00
CA ALA A 17 9.69 2.08 9.12
C ALA A 17 10.73 2.82 8.28
N GLU A 18 11.89 2.21 8.05
CA GLU A 18 12.95 2.77 7.24
C GLU A 18 12.78 2.47 5.75
N THR A 19 12.40 1.24 5.41
CA THR A 19 12.36 0.77 4.01
C THR A 19 11.08 1.10 3.28
N LEU A 20 9.94 1.14 3.98
CA LEU A 20 8.65 1.40 3.35
C LEU A 20 8.55 2.78 2.68
N PRO A 21 9.00 3.87 3.30
CA PRO A 21 8.93 5.18 2.63
C PRO A 21 9.68 5.21 1.30
N LYS A 22 10.81 4.54 1.22
CA LYS A 22 11.60 4.46 -0.01
C LYS A 22 10.87 3.66 -1.09
N ALA A 23 10.21 2.58 -0.71
CA ALA A 23 9.42 1.77 -1.63
C ALA A 23 8.23 2.57 -2.17
N VAL A 24 7.54 3.29 -1.30
CA VAL A 24 6.40 4.14 -1.69
C VAL A 24 6.87 5.22 -2.67
N GLU A 25 8.01 5.83 -2.43
CA GLU A 25 8.56 6.84 -3.33
C GLU A 25 8.83 6.27 -4.72
N ARG A 26 9.38 5.05 -4.81
CA ARG A 26 9.60 4.40 -6.11
C ARG A 26 8.30 4.19 -6.88
N ILE A 27 7.26 3.72 -6.20
CA ILE A 27 5.95 3.52 -6.82
C ILE A 27 5.39 4.85 -7.28
N ALA A 28 5.48 5.86 -6.42
CA ALA A 28 4.94 7.19 -6.73
C ALA A 28 5.61 7.81 -7.96
N GLN A 29 6.92 7.70 -8.05
CA GLN A 29 7.66 8.27 -9.18
C GLN A 29 7.42 7.51 -10.49
N ALA A 30 7.35 6.18 -10.43
CA ALA A 30 7.23 5.36 -11.62
C ALA A 30 5.81 5.33 -12.17
N LEU A 31 4.80 5.21 -11.32
CA LEU A 31 3.42 5.00 -11.75
C LEU A 31 2.53 6.22 -11.56
N LYS A 32 2.94 7.15 -10.74
CA LYS A 32 2.18 8.39 -10.43
C LYS A 32 0.72 8.09 -10.10
N PRO A 33 0.46 7.18 -9.15
CA PRO A 33 -0.90 6.84 -8.77
C PRO A 33 -1.59 8.03 -8.12
N GLU A 34 -2.90 7.95 -7.98
CA GLU A 34 -3.64 8.97 -7.26
C GLU A 34 -3.34 8.92 -5.76
N LYS A 35 -3.30 7.70 -5.19
CA LYS A 35 -3.00 7.50 -3.78
C LYS A 35 -2.32 6.16 -3.56
N ILE A 36 -1.54 6.08 -2.47
CA ILE A 36 -1.03 4.83 -1.92
C ILE A 36 -1.43 4.83 -0.45
N ILE A 37 -2.20 3.82 -0.04
CA ILE A 37 -2.74 3.72 1.32
C ILE A 37 -2.22 2.46 1.99
N LEU A 38 -1.66 2.61 3.17
CA LEU A 38 -1.26 1.50 4.03
C LEU A 38 -2.48 1.05 4.82
N PHE A 39 -2.76 -0.25 4.83
CA PHE A 39 -3.82 -0.81 5.65
C PHE A 39 -3.33 -2.06 6.36
N GLY A 40 -4.23 -2.76 7.05
CA GLY A 40 -3.85 -3.96 7.79
C GLY A 40 -3.10 -3.66 9.07
N SER A 41 -2.37 -4.64 9.59
CA SER A 41 -1.77 -4.55 10.92
C SER A 41 -0.78 -3.39 11.08
N TYR A 42 -0.03 -3.06 10.04
CA TYR A 42 0.91 -1.93 10.09
C TYR A 42 0.19 -0.58 10.20
N ALA A 43 -1.03 -0.48 9.70
CA ALA A 43 -1.81 0.76 9.80
C ALA A 43 -2.66 0.81 11.06
N TYR A 44 -3.21 -0.34 11.49
CA TYR A 44 -4.21 -0.40 12.56
C TYR A 44 -3.63 -0.64 13.95
N GLY A 45 -2.34 -0.95 14.05
CA GLY A 45 -1.68 -0.80 15.32
C GLY A 45 -0.87 -1.95 15.91
N ASN A 46 -0.95 -3.17 15.41
CA ASN A 46 -0.26 -4.30 16.06
C ASN A 46 0.56 -5.16 15.09
N PRO A 47 1.50 -4.56 14.34
CA PRO A 47 2.34 -5.36 13.46
C PRO A 47 3.32 -6.22 14.27
N THR A 48 3.63 -7.39 13.72
CA THR A 48 4.68 -8.26 14.23
C THR A 48 5.76 -8.40 13.14
N PRO A 49 6.92 -8.96 13.46
CA PRO A 49 7.94 -9.19 12.42
C PRO A 49 7.46 -10.07 11.27
N ASP A 50 6.42 -10.88 11.50
CA ASP A 50 5.84 -11.77 10.48
C ASP A 50 4.68 -11.14 9.72
N SER A 51 4.27 -9.92 10.06
CA SER A 51 3.15 -9.26 9.40
C SER A 51 3.51 -8.82 7.99
N ASP A 52 2.56 -8.97 7.05
CA ASP A 52 2.70 -8.42 5.72
C ASP A 52 2.40 -6.92 5.75
N VAL A 53 3.08 -6.18 4.87
CA VAL A 53 2.73 -4.79 4.59
C VAL A 53 1.61 -4.81 3.56
N ASP A 54 0.47 -4.21 3.87
CA ASP A 54 -0.69 -4.18 2.97
C ASP A 54 -0.83 -2.80 2.36
N LEU A 55 -0.73 -2.74 1.03
CA LEU A 55 -0.80 -1.47 0.29
C LEU A 55 -1.95 -1.49 -0.70
N LEU A 56 -2.75 -0.42 -0.68
CA LEU A 56 -3.73 -0.15 -1.72
C LEU A 56 -3.15 0.95 -2.61
N VAL A 57 -2.99 0.64 -3.89
CA VAL A 57 -2.55 1.61 -4.90
C VAL A 57 -3.79 2.01 -5.70
N VAL A 58 -4.18 3.27 -5.61
CA VAL A 58 -5.34 3.81 -6.34
C VAL A 58 -4.82 4.53 -7.57
N MET A 59 -5.20 4.03 -8.74
CA MET A 59 -4.74 4.63 -10.01
C MET A 59 -5.72 4.37 -11.13
N GLU A 60 -5.85 5.32 -12.03
CA GLU A 60 -6.65 5.14 -13.22
C GLU A 60 -5.91 4.29 -14.23
N THR A 61 -6.59 3.33 -14.81
CA THR A 61 -5.97 2.43 -15.75
C THR A 61 -7.00 1.67 -16.59
N ASN A 62 -6.61 1.35 -17.82
CA ASN A 62 -7.36 0.46 -18.70
C ASN A 62 -6.74 -0.94 -18.75
N LYS A 63 -5.63 -1.14 -18.09
CA LYS A 63 -4.93 -2.43 -18.08
C LYS A 63 -5.59 -3.41 -17.12
N PRO A 64 -5.49 -4.71 -17.39
CA PRO A 64 -5.92 -5.71 -16.42
C PRO A 64 -5.23 -5.54 -15.08
N ARG A 65 -5.98 -5.75 -14.01
CA ARG A 65 -5.48 -5.59 -12.63
C ARG A 65 -4.20 -6.37 -12.37
N LYS A 66 -4.10 -7.58 -12.90
CA LYS A 66 -2.93 -8.43 -12.70
C LYS A 66 -1.64 -7.78 -13.19
N GLU A 67 -1.69 -7.06 -14.31
CA GLU A 67 -0.51 -6.39 -14.85
C GLU A 67 -0.01 -5.30 -13.92
N HIS A 68 -0.90 -4.56 -13.27
CA HIS A 68 -0.52 -3.53 -12.34
C HIS A 68 0.09 -4.10 -11.06
N VAL A 69 -0.45 -5.21 -10.57
CA VAL A 69 0.14 -5.88 -9.41
C VAL A 69 1.57 -6.32 -9.73
N VAL A 70 1.80 -6.84 -10.93
CA VAL A 70 3.15 -7.22 -11.38
C VAL A 70 4.04 -5.99 -11.45
N ASP A 71 3.57 -4.89 -12.05
CA ASP A 71 4.34 -3.65 -12.17
C ASP A 71 4.78 -3.14 -10.80
N VAL A 72 3.87 -3.07 -9.84
CA VAL A 72 4.18 -2.63 -8.48
C VAL A 72 5.17 -3.59 -7.84
N SER A 73 4.96 -4.90 -7.99
CA SER A 73 5.85 -5.92 -7.43
C SER A 73 7.28 -5.77 -7.95
N LEU A 74 7.44 -5.48 -9.24
CA LEU A 74 8.76 -5.29 -9.83
C LEU A 74 9.46 -4.04 -9.27
N LEU A 75 8.71 -2.98 -8.99
CA LEU A 75 9.27 -1.77 -8.39
C LEU A 75 9.72 -2.00 -6.94
N LEU A 76 9.18 -2.99 -6.28
CA LEU A 76 9.55 -3.34 -4.90
C LEU A 76 10.69 -4.34 -4.83
N TYR A 77 11.15 -4.85 -5.97
CA TYR A 77 12.24 -5.82 -5.99
C TYR A 77 13.61 -5.14 -5.84
N PRO A 78 14.56 -5.69 -5.06
CA PRO A 78 14.40 -6.85 -4.17
C PRO A 78 13.55 -6.48 -2.94
N ARG A 79 12.65 -7.39 -2.55
CA ARG A 79 11.75 -7.13 -1.44
C ARG A 79 12.49 -7.11 -0.12
N LEU A 80 12.24 -6.08 0.67
CA LEU A 80 12.81 -5.92 2.01
C LEU A 80 11.77 -6.21 3.11
N PHE A 81 10.56 -6.59 2.72
CA PHE A 81 9.48 -6.99 3.62
C PHE A 81 8.40 -7.75 2.83
N PRO A 82 7.64 -8.62 3.50
CA PRO A 82 6.48 -9.24 2.85
C PRO A 82 5.44 -8.15 2.53
N VAL A 83 4.87 -8.20 1.34
CA VAL A 83 3.93 -7.17 0.90
C VAL A 83 2.77 -7.79 0.14
N ASP A 84 1.57 -7.30 0.45
CA ASP A 84 0.33 -7.60 -0.26
C ASP A 84 -0.10 -6.33 -0.98
N ILE A 85 -0.35 -6.43 -2.27
CA ILE A 85 -0.68 -5.28 -3.10
C ILE A 85 -2.08 -5.42 -3.66
N LEU A 86 -2.91 -4.40 -3.41
CA LEU A 86 -4.24 -4.30 -3.98
C LEU A 86 -4.25 -3.07 -4.88
N VAL A 87 -4.69 -3.23 -6.12
CA VAL A 87 -4.80 -2.12 -7.07
C VAL A 87 -6.26 -1.89 -7.41
N LYS A 88 -6.73 -0.66 -7.28
CA LYS A 88 -8.10 -0.25 -7.59
C LYS A 88 -8.10 1.07 -8.32
N THR A 89 -9.07 1.25 -9.22
CA THR A 89 -9.30 2.58 -9.80
C THR A 89 -10.12 3.43 -8.83
N PRO A 90 -10.10 4.77 -8.98
CA PRO A 90 -10.99 5.62 -8.17
C PRO A 90 -12.47 5.24 -8.31
N GLU A 91 -12.90 4.86 -9.52
CA GLU A 91 -14.27 4.44 -9.75
C GLU A 91 -14.62 3.16 -9.03
N GLU A 92 -13.68 2.19 -9.00
CA GLU A 92 -13.87 0.95 -8.25
C GLU A 92 -14.02 1.20 -6.75
N ILE A 93 -13.23 2.14 -6.22
CA ILE A 93 -13.34 2.54 -4.81
C ILE A 93 -14.73 3.15 -4.55
N GLU A 94 -15.14 4.10 -5.38
CA GLU A 94 -16.43 4.76 -5.24
C GLU A 94 -17.58 3.75 -5.31
N GLU A 95 -17.53 2.84 -6.28
CA GLU A 95 -18.55 1.80 -6.45
C GLU A 95 -18.61 0.88 -5.24
N ALA A 96 -17.45 0.47 -4.73
CA ALA A 96 -17.38 -0.38 -3.55
C ALA A 96 -18.02 0.31 -2.33
N LEU A 97 -17.75 1.60 -2.16
CA LEU A 97 -18.34 2.36 -1.04
C LEU A 97 -19.86 2.46 -1.17
N LYS A 98 -20.38 2.63 -2.39
CA LYS A 98 -21.84 2.65 -2.63
C LYS A 98 -22.47 1.31 -2.31
N LYS A 99 -21.77 0.21 -2.59
CA LYS A 99 -22.26 -1.14 -2.32
C LYS A 99 -22.03 -1.59 -0.89
N ARG A 100 -21.53 -0.71 -0.04
CA ARG A 100 -21.23 -0.99 1.37
C ARG A 100 -20.20 -2.12 1.54
N ASP A 101 -19.17 -2.09 0.72
CA ASP A 101 -18.03 -2.99 0.88
C ASP A 101 -17.27 -2.59 2.14
N PHE A 102 -17.40 -3.38 3.20
CA PHE A 102 -16.81 -3.06 4.49
C PHE A 102 -15.28 -3.09 4.46
N PHE A 103 -14.70 -3.94 3.64
CA PHE A 103 -13.25 -4.04 3.51
C PHE A 103 -12.67 -2.74 2.94
N ILE A 104 -13.22 -2.28 1.81
CA ILE A 104 -12.75 -1.03 1.17
C ILE A 104 -13.04 0.16 2.10
N ARG A 105 -14.21 0.17 2.74
CA ARG A 105 -14.55 1.24 3.68
C ARG A 105 -13.56 1.32 4.84
N GLU A 106 -13.16 0.19 5.38
CA GLU A 106 -12.18 0.16 6.45
C GLU A 106 -10.83 0.71 5.98
N ILE A 107 -10.39 0.33 4.78
CA ILE A 107 -9.14 0.85 4.23
C ILE A 107 -9.20 2.38 4.10
N VAL A 108 -10.29 2.89 3.52
CA VAL A 108 -10.44 4.33 3.26
C VAL A 108 -10.56 5.13 4.55
N THR A 109 -11.25 4.59 5.57
CA THR A 109 -11.50 5.33 6.81
C THR A 109 -10.38 5.16 7.84
N LYS A 110 -9.73 3.99 7.90
CA LYS A 110 -8.72 3.68 8.92
C LYS A 110 -7.32 3.56 8.37
N GLY A 111 -7.18 3.41 7.06
CA GLY A 111 -5.88 3.30 6.44
C GLY A 111 -5.08 4.59 6.55
N GLN A 112 -3.78 4.47 6.39
CA GLN A 112 -2.87 5.60 6.42
C GLN A 112 -2.43 5.96 5.01
N VAL A 113 -2.73 7.18 4.56
CA VAL A 113 -2.32 7.64 3.23
C VAL A 113 -0.82 7.91 3.28
N LEU A 114 -0.05 7.16 2.49
CA LEU A 114 1.41 7.32 2.41
C LEU A 114 1.82 8.24 1.26
N TYR A 115 0.96 8.35 0.26
CA TYR A 115 1.21 9.20 -0.89
C TYR A 115 -0.13 9.64 -1.47
N GLU A 116 -0.20 10.91 -1.83
CA GLU A 116 -1.34 11.46 -2.56
C GLU A 116 -0.79 12.37 -3.64
N ARG A 117 -1.21 12.14 -4.90
CA ARG A 117 -0.70 12.90 -6.03
C ARG A 117 -1.10 14.37 -5.88
N PRO A 118 -0.16 15.31 -6.06
CA PRO A 118 -0.48 16.74 -6.01
C PRO A 118 -1.48 17.11 -7.10
N LYS A 119 -2.37 18.02 -6.79
CA LYS A 119 -3.34 18.54 -7.75
C LYS A 119 -2.74 19.65 -8.62
#